data_a1ca5ce661d0640e0e26f9977b28c429
#
_entry.id   a1ca5ce661d0640e0e26f9977b28c429
#
_cell.length_a   1.000
_cell.length_b   1.000
_cell.length_c   1.000
_cell.angle_alpha   90.00
_cell.angle_beta   90.00
_cell.angle_gamma   90.00
#
_symmetry.space_group_name_H-M   'P 1'
#
loop_
_entity.id
_entity.type
_entity.pdbx_description
1 polymer ?
#
loop_
_entity_poly.entity_id
_entity_poly.type
_entity_poly.pdbx_seq_one_letter_code
_entity_poly.pdbx_strand_id
1 'polypeptide(L)'
;MNTMQKFPGMAAIALAVLVAPIANAQSAKPTVIALTQVPCQFVESEDGVNRGYKSQSIKDCEAINAESGAARVAAAKPLRLKAGKYVFRVKNESVPYELGFWLRGAGLAGRVTLPSASGGGLTLGKTQDYEIVLKPGEYLYSCPLNTTPDYKLIVS
;
A
#
# COMPACT_ATOMS: atom_id res chain seq x y z
N MET A 1 58.41 -30.96 65.24
CA MET A 1 58.12 -31.47 63.88
C MET A 1 56.79 -30.87 63.52
N ASN A 2 56.82 -29.78 62.66
CA ASN A 2 55.64 -29.03 62.29
C ASN A 2 55.29 -29.42 60.84
N THR A 3 54.17 -30.03 60.69
CA THR A 3 53.58 -30.35 59.34
C THR A 3 52.73 -29.19 58.87
N MET A 4 53.20 -28.42 57.86
CA MET A 4 52.44 -27.39 57.20
C MET A 4 51.45 -28.03 56.18
N GLN A 5 50.18 -27.85 56.39
CA GLN A 5 49.11 -28.26 55.52
C GLN A 5 48.87 -27.13 54.50
N LYS A 6 49.10 -27.44 53.20
CA LYS A 6 48.80 -26.55 52.08
C LYS A 6 47.30 -26.67 51.69
N PHE A 7 46.57 -25.58 51.70
CA PHE A 7 45.23 -25.50 51.16
C PHE A 7 45.29 -25.22 49.66
N PRO A 8 44.52 -25.92 48.82
CA PRO A 8 44.44 -25.61 47.41
C PRO A 8 43.51 -24.41 47.17
N GLY A 9 43.97 -23.46 46.34
CA GLY A 9 43.22 -22.26 46.01
C GLY A 9 42.00 -22.60 45.14
N MET A 10 40.85 -22.05 45.55
CA MET A 10 39.60 -22.04 44.74
C MET A 10 39.76 -21.03 43.62
N ALA A 11 39.76 -21.52 42.37
CA ALA A 11 39.65 -20.68 41.16
C ALA A 11 38.20 -20.23 40.99
N ALA A 12 37.91 -18.94 41.15
CA ALA A 12 36.61 -18.35 40.85
C ALA A 12 36.47 -18.19 39.35
N ILE A 13 35.56 -18.97 38.75
CA ILE A 13 35.16 -18.82 37.34
C ILE A 13 34.13 -17.67 37.27
N ALA A 14 34.55 -16.51 36.75
CA ALA A 14 33.67 -15.40 36.48
C ALA A 14 32.87 -15.68 35.19
N LEU A 15 31.57 -15.95 35.34
CA LEU A 15 30.65 -16.12 34.20
C LEU A 15 30.30 -14.73 33.67
N ALA A 16 30.89 -14.33 32.54
CA ALA A 16 30.53 -13.09 31.85
C ALA A 16 29.19 -13.30 31.09
N VAL A 17 28.10 -12.72 31.58
CA VAL A 17 26.81 -12.68 30.92
C VAL A 17 26.88 -11.62 29.81
N LEU A 18 26.97 -12.06 28.54
CA LEU A 18 26.83 -11.20 27.36
C LEU A 18 25.36 -10.79 27.21
N VAL A 19 25.03 -9.58 27.67
CA VAL A 19 23.74 -8.95 27.41
C VAL A 19 23.80 -8.36 25.99
N ALA A 20 23.23 -9.07 25.01
CA ALA A 20 23.05 -8.52 23.67
C ALA A 20 22.04 -7.36 23.71
N PRO A 21 22.34 -6.20 23.08
CA PRO A 21 21.36 -5.12 22.99
C PRO A 21 20.16 -5.58 22.17
N ILE A 22 18.97 -5.53 22.76
CA ILE A 22 17.70 -5.70 22.05
C ILE A 22 17.56 -4.45 21.17
N ALA A 23 17.87 -4.59 19.89
CA ALA A 23 17.59 -3.54 18.90
C ALA A 23 16.07 -3.34 18.86
N ASN A 24 15.58 -2.25 19.44
CA ASN A 24 14.21 -1.80 19.28
C ASN A 24 14.02 -1.53 17.78
N ALA A 25 13.39 -2.47 17.06
CA ALA A 25 12.90 -2.25 15.72
C ALA A 25 11.77 -1.22 15.80
N GLN A 26 12.13 0.06 15.71
CA GLN A 26 11.20 1.17 15.62
C GLN A 26 10.37 0.93 14.38
N SER A 27 9.06 0.60 14.55
CA SER A 27 8.13 0.41 13.43
C SER A 27 8.12 1.68 12.60
N ALA A 28 8.75 1.64 11.43
CA ALA A 28 8.79 2.79 10.54
C ALA A 28 7.36 3.27 10.26
N LYS A 29 7.14 4.59 10.37
CA LYS A 29 5.86 5.23 10.05
C LYS A 29 5.47 4.86 8.61
N PRO A 30 4.21 4.47 8.34
CA PRO A 30 3.79 4.13 6.99
C PRO A 30 3.94 5.31 6.04
N THR A 31 4.36 5.03 4.81
CA THR A 31 4.40 6.03 3.74
C THR A 31 2.99 6.25 3.20
N VAL A 32 2.57 7.52 3.11
CA VAL A 32 1.24 7.88 2.57
C VAL A 32 1.33 8.12 1.07
N ILE A 33 0.49 7.44 0.30
CA ILE A 33 0.24 7.67 -1.13
C ILE A 33 -1.11 8.34 -1.26
N ALA A 34 -1.14 9.59 -1.69
CA ALA A 34 -2.38 10.33 -1.93
C ALA A 34 -2.91 10.06 -3.34
N LEU A 35 -4.22 9.78 -3.45
CA LEU A 35 -4.93 9.57 -4.69
C LEU A 35 -6.24 10.34 -4.68
N THR A 36 -6.52 11.05 -5.78
CA THR A 36 -7.74 11.85 -5.96
C THR A 36 -8.63 11.21 -7.02
N GLN A 37 -9.84 10.86 -6.64
CA GLN A 37 -10.87 10.42 -7.56
C GLN A 37 -11.71 11.60 -8.04
N VAL A 38 -11.74 11.79 -9.34
CA VAL A 38 -12.70 12.59 -10.08
C VAL A 38 -13.51 11.65 -10.98
N PRO A 39 -14.57 12.09 -11.69
CA PRO A 39 -15.34 11.18 -12.52
C PRO A 39 -14.46 10.31 -13.43
N CYS A 40 -14.59 8.98 -13.28
CA CYS A 40 -14.01 7.92 -14.09
C CYS A 40 -12.48 7.80 -14.07
N GLN A 41 -11.75 8.48 -13.16
CA GLN A 41 -10.28 8.42 -13.09
C GLN A 41 -9.70 8.67 -11.71
N PHE A 42 -8.44 8.25 -11.53
CA PHE A 42 -7.52 8.78 -10.52
C PHE A 42 -6.59 9.79 -11.17
N VAL A 43 -6.58 11.02 -10.66
CA VAL A 43 -5.85 12.16 -11.28
C VAL A 43 -4.35 11.89 -11.32
N GLU A 44 -3.76 11.42 -10.21
CA GLU A 44 -2.33 11.17 -10.08
C GLU A 44 -1.85 10.02 -10.99
N SER A 45 -2.74 9.08 -11.31
CA SER A 45 -2.45 7.96 -12.22
C SER A 45 -2.34 8.39 -13.68
N GLU A 46 -2.80 9.58 -14.01
CA GLU A 46 -2.80 10.16 -15.34
C GLU A 46 -2.03 11.49 -15.39
N ASP A 47 -0.81 11.48 -14.83
CA ASP A 47 0.14 12.61 -14.79
C ASP A 47 -0.45 13.90 -14.15
N GLY A 48 -1.42 13.79 -13.23
CA GLY A 48 -2.07 14.93 -12.57
C GLY A 48 -3.12 15.65 -13.44
N VAL A 49 -3.48 15.10 -14.59
CA VAL A 49 -4.42 15.71 -15.52
C VAL A 49 -5.85 15.29 -15.21
N ASN A 50 -6.70 16.23 -14.79
CA ASN A 50 -8.15 16.02 -14.71
C ASN A 50 -8.76 16.19 -16.13
N ARG A 51 -9.31 15.12 -16.69
CA ARG A 51 -9.88 15.10 -18.03
C ARG A 51 -11.25 15.76 -18.13
N GLY A 52 -11.82 16.16 -16.99
CA GLY A 52 -13.11 16.86 -16.96
C GLY A 52 -14.33 16.01 -17.30
N TYR A 53 -14.23 14.69 -17.18
CA TYR A 53 -15.36 13.80 -17.38
C TYR A 53 -16.54 14.18 -16.47
N LYS A 54 -17.75 13.90 -16.92
CA LYS A 54 -19.00 14.06 -16.16
C LYS A 54 -19.61 12.69 -15.91
N SER A 55 -19.99 12.43 -14.68
CA SER A 55 -20.62 11.18 -14.28
C SER A 55 -21.67 11.46 -13.21
N GLN A 56 -22.87 10.93 -13.40
CA GLN A 56 -23.95 10.91 -12.41
C GLN A 56 -24.20 9.49 -11.90
N SER A 57 -23.60 8.49 -12.56
CA SER A 57 -23.76 7.07 -12.24
C SER A 57 -22.56 6.25 -12.67
N ILE A 58 -22.45 5.01 -12.15
CA ILE A 58 -21.44 4.03 -12.55
C ILE A 58 -21.45 3.81 -14.06
N LYS A 59 -22.64 3.78 -14.70
CA LYS A 59 -22.79 3.51 -16.13
C LYS A 59 -22.11 4.55 -17.03
N ASP A 60 -22.06 5.80 -16.59
CA ASP A 60 -21.38 6.86 -17.33
C ASP A 60 -19.89 6.57 -17.44
N CYS A 61 -19.28 6.14 -16.34
CA CYS A 61 -17.86 5.77 -16.31
C CYS A 61 -17.59 4.44 -17.02
N GLU A 62 -18.52 3.48 -17.01
CA GLU A 62 -18.41 2.27 -17.82
C GLU A 62 -18.31 2.63 -19.31
N ALA A 63 -19.18 3.49 -19.81
CA ALA A 63 -19.18 3.94 -21.21
C ALA A 63 -17.88 4.69 -21.57
N ILE A 64 -17.48 5.68 -20.74
CA ILE A 64 -16.26 6.48 -20.96
C ILE A 64 -15.01 5.59 -20.97
N ASN A 65 -14.92 4.61 -20.05
CA ASN A 65 -13.76 3.75 -19.95
C ASN A 65 -13.76 2.60 -20.97
N ALA A 66 -14.92 2.19 -21.46
CA ALA A 66 -15.00 1.29 -22.62
C ALA A 66 -14.38 1.92 -23.86
N GLU A 67 -14.57 3.22 -24.06
CA GLU A 67 -14.02 3.97 -25.20
C GLU A 67 -12.54 4.35 -25.01
N SER A 68 -12.18 4.91 -23.85
CA SER A 68 -10.87 5.55 -23.64
C SER A 68 -9.95 4.83 -22.64
N GLY A 69 -10.47 3.91 -21.84
CA GLY A 69 -9.74 3.33 -20.69
C GLY A 69 -8.47 2.61 -21.06
N ALA A 70 -8.48 1.82 -22.15
CA ALA A 70 -7.30 1.08 -22.60
C ALA A 70 -6.16 2.01 -23.03
N ALA A 71 -6.46 3.07 -23.78
CA ALA A 71 -5.47 4.07 -24.19
C ALA A 71 -4.91 4.86 -23.00
N ARG A 72 -5.75 5.17 -22.02
CA ARG A 72 -5.36 5.88 -20.80
C ARG A 72 -4.41 5.04 -19.93
N VAL A 73 -4.70 3.76 -19.75
CA VAL A 73 -3.80 2.82 -19.05
C VAL A 73 -2.47 2.66 -19.78
N ALA A 74 -2.51 2.57 -21.11
CA ALA A 74 -1.29 2.45 -21.91
C ALA A 74 -0.38 3.69 -21.78
N ALA A 75 -0.97 4.88 -21.63
CA ALA A 75 -0.23 6.13 -21.44
C ALA A 75 0.20 6.35 -19.98
N ALA A 76 -0.51 5.76 -19.03
CA ALA A 76 -0.23 5.92 -17.59
C ALA A 76 1.09 5.27 -17.19
N LYS A 77 1.89 5.96 -16.39
CA LYS A 77 3.11 5.41 -15.81
C LYS A 77 2.75 4.55 -14.60
N PRO A 78 3.29 3.31 -14.50
CA PRO A 78 3.12 2.51 -13.29
C PRO A 78 3.66 3.23 -12.05
N LEU A 79 2.89 3.25 -10.97
CA LEU A 79 3.40 3.63 -9.66
C LEU A 79 4.47 2.63 -9.22
N ARG A 80 5.65 3.11 -8.77
CA ARG A 80 6.76 2.26 -8.34
C ARG A 80 7.08 2.52 -6.89
N LEU A 81 6.99 1.47 -6.07
CA LEU A 81 7.23 1.53 -4.62
C LEU A 81 8.22 0.43 -4.20
N LYS A 82 8.80 0.59 -3.01
CA LYS A 82 9.52 -0.48 -2.31
C LYS A 82 8.55 -1.31 -1.49
N ALA A 83 8.92 -2.55 -1.15
CA ALA A 83 8.17 -3.33 -0.18
C ALA A 83 8.12 -2.60 1.18
N GLY A 84 6.97 -2.65 1.89
CA GLY A 84 6.83 -1.95 3.15
C GLY A 84 5.40 -1.57 3.53
N LYS A 85 5.26 -0.78 4.61
CA LYS A 85 3.97 -0.31 5.12
C LYS A 85 3.54 0.97 4.40
N TYR A 86 2.32 0.96 3.88
CA TYR A 86 1.73 2.09 3.16
C TYR A 86 0.32 2.40 3.63
N VAL A 87 -0.06 3.65 3.45
CA VAL A 87 -1.44 4.14 3.55
C VAL A 87 -1.80 4.75 2.20
N PHE A 88 -2.75 4.17 1.48
CA PHE A 88 -3.36 4.81 0.33
C PHE A 88 -4.47 5.73 0.83
N ARG A 89 -4.22 7.03 0.78
CA ARG A 89 -5.17 8.07 1.16
C ARG A 89 -5.94 8.51 -0.05
N VAL A 90 -7.20 8.09 -0.13
CA VAL A 90 -8.05 8.30 -1.31
C VAL A 90 -9.11 9.34 -1.00
N LYS A 91 -9.22 10.38 -1.85
CA LYS A 91 -10.24 11.42 -1.77
C LYS A 91 -11.25 11.28 -2.92
N ASN A 92 -12.53 11.35 -2.61
CA ASN A 92 -13.57 11.63 -3.61
C ASN A 92 -13.68 13.15 -3.77
N GLU A 93 -13.10 13.71 -4.82
CA GLU A 93 -13.07 15.16 -5.03
C GLU A 93 -14.41 15.71 -5.52
N SER A 94 -15.06 15.02 -6.50
CA SER A 94 -16.17 15.61 -7.22
C SER A 94 -17.20 14.61 -7.77
N VAL A 95 -17.12 13.34 -7.40
CA VAL A 95 -18.10 12.34 -7.85
C VAL A 95 -19.31 12.35 -6.90
N PRO A 96 -20.55 12.54 -7.42
CA PRO A 96 -21.73 12.81 -6.59
C PRO A 96 -22.33 11.57 -5.92
N TYR A 97 -21.74 10.39 -6.10
CA TYR A 97 -22.16 9.13 -5.50
C TYR A 97 -21.05 8.47 -4.70
N GLU A 98 -21.37 7.44 -3.94
CA GLU A 98 -20.40 6.71 -3.12
C GLU A 98 -19.38 5.98 -3.98
N LEU A 99 -18.12 6.12 -3.62
CA LEU A 99 -16.98 5.45 -4.23
C LEU A 99 -16.32 4.48 -3.26
N GLY A 100 -15.33 3.76 -3.78
CA GLY A 100 -14.46 2.89 -3.03
C GLY A 100 -13.04 2.91 -3.58
N PHE A 101 -12.24 1.98 -3.07
CA PHE A 101 -10.88 1.73 -3.54
C PHE A 101 -10.61 0.24 -3.51
N TRP A 102 -9.89 -0.26 -4.48
CA TRP A 102 -9.49 -1.66 -4.54
C TRP A 102 -8.06 -1.80 -5.09
N LEU A 103 -7.15 -2.17 -4.21
CA LEU A 103 -5.77 -2.53 -4.51
C LEU A 103 -5.60 -4.04 -4.35
N ARG A 104 -5.05 -4.71 -5.36
CA ARG A 104 -4.93 -6.16 -5.42
C ARG A 104 -3.74 -6.61 -6.25
N GLY A 105 -3.23 -7.82 -5.99
CA GLY A 105 -2.23 -8.43 -6.85
C GLY A 105 -2.72 -8.62 -8.29
N ALA A 106 -1.85 -8.39 -9.27
CA ALA A 106 -2.16 -8.53 -10.68
C ALA A 106 -2.25 -10.02 -11.09
N GLY A 107 -3.17 -10.31 -12.00
CA GLY A 107 -3.40 -11.67 -12.48
C GLY A 107 -3.93 -12.63 -11.41
N LEU A 108 -4.16 -13.89 -11.80
CA LEU A 108 -4.71 -14.89 -10.88
C LEU A 108 -3.75 -15.22 -9.74
N ALA A 109 -2.48 -15.46 -10.05
CA ALA A 109 -1.46 -15.79 -9.05
C ALA A 109 -1.27 -14.64 -8.05
N GLY A 110 -1.19 -13.38 -8.53
CA GLY A 110 -1.06 -12.22 -7.66
C GLY A 110 -2.25 -12.04 -6.72
N ARG A 111 -3.48 -12.27 -7.19
CA ARG A 111 -4.69 -12.20 -6.34
C ARG A 111 -4.69 -13.20 -5.18
N VAL A 112 -4.03 -14.34 -5.35
CA VAL A 112 -3.95 -15.38 -4.31
C VAL A 112 -2.78 -15.15 -3.35
N THR A 113 -1.65 -14.65 -3.84
CA THR A 113 -0.39 -14.62 -3.08
C THR A 113 -0.01 -13.26 -2.50
N LEU A 114 -0.50 -12.17 -3.10
CA LEU A 114 -0.18 -10.80 -2.67
C LEU A 114 -1.29 -10.22 -1.78
N PRO A 115 -0.92 -9.33 -0.85
CA PRO A 115 -1.91 -8.65 -0.01
C PRO A 115 -2.83 -7.75 -0.85
N SER A 116 -4.02 -7.48 -0.32
CA SER A 116 -4.99 -6.56 -0.91
C SER A 116 -5.55 -5.61 0.13
N ALA A 117 -6.03 -4.45 -0.33
CA ALA A 117 -6.77 -3.49 0.48
C ALA A 117 -7.98 -2.99 -0.30
N SER A 118 -9.15 -2.93 0.33
CA SER A 118 -10.37 -2.46 -0.32
C SER A 118 -11.36 -1.88 0.68
N GLY A 119 -12.28 -1.05 0.20
CA GLY A 119 -13.39 -0.53 0.98
C GLY A 119 -14.23 0.46 0.19
N GLY A 120 -15.47 0.68 0.64
CA GLY A 120 -16.42 1.65 0.12
C GLY A 120 -16.64 2.80 1.11
N GLY A 121 -17.77 3.49 1.00
CA GLY A 121 -18.15 4.57 1.92
C GLY A 121 -17.48 5.92 1.62
N LEU A 122 -16.83 6.06 0.49
CA LEU A 122 -16.12 7.28 0.07
C LEU A 122 -17.10 8.22 -0.64
N THR A 123 -17.92 8.93 0.13
CA THR A 123 -18.89 9.92 -0.38
C THR A 123 -18.22 11.21 -0.86
N LEU A 124 -18.94 12.07 -1.56
CA LEU A 124 -18.44 13.33 -2.11
C LEU A 124 -17.68 14.17 -1.06
N GLY A 125 -16.49 14.61 -1.42
CA GLY A 125 -15.57 15.40 -0.57
C GLY A 125 -14.86 14.62 0.53
N LYS A 126 -15.20 13.35 0.77
CA LYS A 126 -14.60 12.51 1.81
C LYS A 126 -13.22 12.02 1.42
N THR A 127 -12.34 11.89 2.41
CA THR A 127 -11.04 11.22 2.32
C THR A 127 -11.04 10.00 3.22
N GLN A 128 -10.45 8.89 2.76
CA GLN A 128 -10.34 7.64 3.51
C GLN A 128 -8.97 7.01 3.32
N ASP A 129 -8.44 6.41 4.39
CA ASP A 129 -7.17 5.72 4.41
C ASP A 129 -7.36 4.21 4.27
N TYR A 130 -6.52 3.59 3.42
CA TYR A 130 -6.47 2.15 3.20
C TYR A 130 -5.05 1.67 3.49
N GLU A 131 -4.88 0.97 4.62
CA GLU A 131 -3.58 0.48 5.07
C GLU A 131 -3.23 -0.85 4.42
N ILE A 132 -1.95 -1.02 4.06
CA ILE A 132 -1.44 -2.26 3.49
C ILE A 132 0.05 -2.43 3.77
N VAL A 133 0.49 -3.68 3.90
CA VAL A 133 1.92 -4.06 3.87
C VAL A 133 2.20 -4.65 2.50
N LEU A 134 2.83 -3.87 1.63
CA LEU A 134 3.17 -4.30 0.28
C LEU A 134 4.35 -5.26 0.27
N LYS A 135 4.22 -6.34 -0.50
CA LYS A 135 5.29 -7.29 -0.83
C LYS A 135 5.75 -7.09 -2.27
N PRO A 136 6.99 -7.48 -2.63
CA PRO A 136 7.43 -7.42 -4.02
C PRO A 136 6.45 -8.13 -4.97
N GLY A 137 6.12 -7.48 -6.09
CA GLY A 137 5.18 -8.02 -7.08
C GLY A 137 4.46 -6.92 -7.86
N GLU A 138 3.60 -7.35 -8.78
CA GLU A 138 2.75 -6.47 -9.56
C GLU A 138 1.33 -6.40 -8.99
N TYR A 139 0.80 -5.20 -8.89
CA TYR A 139 -0.53 -4.91 -8.39
C TYR A 139 -1.33 -4.08 -9.38
N LEU A 140 -2.63 -4.12 -9.21
CA LEU A 140 -3.58 -3.22 -9.87
C LEU A 140 -4.38 -2.47 -8.80
N TYR A 141 -4.69 -1.21 -9.06
CA TYR A 141 -5.64 -0.46 -8.25
C TYR A 141 -6.67 0.27 -9.11
N SER A 142 -7.88 0.33 -8.63
CA SER A 142 -9.04 0.92 -9.30
C SER A 142 -10.15 1.24 -8.31
N CYS A 143 -11.18 1.92 -8.79
CA CYS A 143 -12.46 2.05 -8.08
C CYS A 143 -13.56 1.34 -8.88
N PRO A 144 -14.11 0.22 -8.41
CA PRO A 144 -15.19 -0.46 -9.10
C PRO A 144 -16.47 0.39 -9.25
N LEU A 145 -16.73 1.27 -8.28
CA LEU A 145 -17.92 2.13 -8.24
C LEU A 145 -17.78 3.40 -9.09
N ASN A 146 -16.57 3.84 -9.40
CA ASN A 146 -16.26 4.90 -10.36
C ASN A 146 -15.84 4.33 -11.71
N THR A 147 -15.82 3.03 -11.83
CA THR A 147 -15.35 2.24 -12.97
C THR A 147 -14.06 2.79 -13.58
N THR A 148 -13.10 3.18 -12.71
CA THR A 148 -11.79 3.66 -13.20
C THR A 148 -11.06 2.52 -13.89
N PRO A 149 -10.14 2.82 -14.84
CA PRO A 149 -9.21 1.81 -15.35
C PRO A 149 -8.40 1.14 -14.24
N ASP A 150 -7.87 -0.05 -14.50
CA ASP A 150 -6.94 -0.76 -13.64
C ASP A 150 -5.52 -0.20 -13.83
N TYR A 151 -5.12 0.72 -12.95
CA TYR A 151 -3.77 1.28 -12.97
C TYR A 151 -2.76 0.34 -12.33
N LYS A 152 -1.52 0.36 -12.84
CA LYS A 152 -0.45 -0.53 -12.38
C LYS A 152 0.34 0.04 -11.21
N LEU A 153 0.67 -0.83 -10.26
CA LEU A 153 1.65 -0.59 -9.20
C LEU A 153 2.68 -1.72 -9.22
N ILE A 154 3.95 -1.36 -9.23
CA ILE A 154 5.08 -2.30 -9.21
C ILE A 154 5.84 -2.10 -7.89
N VAL A 155 6.01 -3.18 -7.15
CA VAL A 155 6.71 -3.21 -5.86
C VAL A 155 7.99 -4.04 -5.98
N SER A 156 9.13 -3.46 -5.60
CA SER A 156 10.46 -4.09 -5.60
C SER A 156 11.08 -4.16 -4.21
#